data_3b2f6eab6c623f0d3b995c81bce292de
#
_entry.id   3b2f6eab6c623f0d3b995c81bce292de
#
_cell.length_a   1.000
_cell.length_b   1.000
_cell.length_c   1.000
_cell.angle_alpha   90.00
_cell.angle_beta   90.00
_cell.angle_gamma   90.00
#
_symmetry.space_group_name_H-M   'P 1'
#
loop_
_entity.id
_entity.type
_entity.pdbx_description
1 polymer ?
#
loop_
_entity_poly.entity_id
_entity_poly.type
_entity_poly.pdbx_seq_one_letter_code
_entity_poly.pdbx_strand_id
1 'polypeptide(L)'
;SFIQAVTEDPATRHAVTPYFQNIIQTLLTTSERADAEVGLNMECYEAMNEIIRSSTSENYPTIGQLIPYVLQKLAAATLVDQEQMSAEMRERQADAQALLCGTLQVIVQTLSSASDDVKRNTLGPHADNLMQAFLAVFGCRSSTVHEEAMLAVGALAYAVGEHFATYMDAFIPFIKLGLENHEEHQVCSVTVGVVGDICRALDAKVE
;
A
#
# COMPACT_ATOMS: atom_id res chain seq x y z
N SER A 1 -8.22 -16.31 10.11
CA SER A 1 -9.35 -16.53 9.17
C SER A 1 -9.17 -17.84 8.41
N PHE A 2 -10.24 -18.34 7.75
CA PHE A 2 -10.14 -19.55 6.90
C PHE A 2 -9.13 -19.37 5.76
N ILE A 3 -9.11 -18.19 5.14
CA ILE A 3 -8.15 -17.85 4.08
C ILE A 3 -6.73 -17.95 4.62
N GLN A 4 -6.43 -17.41 5.79
CA GLN A 4 -5.13 -17.47 6.43
C GLN A 4 -4.68 -18.93 6.67
N ALA A 5 -5.55 -19.79 7.18
CA ALA A 5 -5.24 -21.20 7.40
C ALA A 5 -4.93 -21.95 6.09
N VAL A 6 -5.61 -21.61 4.98
CA VAL A 6 -5.37 -22.23 3.66
C VAL A 6 -4.09 -21.71 3.01
N THR A 7 -3.70 -20.46 3.27
CA THR A 7 -2.53 -19.82 2.64
C THR A 7 -1.22 -20.04 3.41
N GLU A 8 -1.29 -20.29 4.72
CA GLU A 8 -0.12 -20.61 5.57
C GLU A 8 0.45 -22.01 5.28
N ASP A 9 -0.39 -22.97 4.87
CA ASP A 9 0.06 -24.32 4.54
C ASP A 9 0.62 -24.37 3.09
N PRO A 10 1.91 -24.71 2.88
CA PRO A 10 2.51 -24.84 1.56
C PRO A 10 1.78 -25.80 0.62
N ALA A 11 1.09 -26.82 1.17
CA ALA A 11 0.36 -27.81 0.38
C ALA A 11 -0.96 -27.25 -0.20
N THR A 12 -1.56 -26.26 0.47
CA THR A 12 -2.86 -25.69 0.07
C THR A 12 -2.74 -24.30 -0.56
N ARG A 13 -1.59 -23.62 -0.44
CA ARG A 13 -1.34 -22.30 -1.02
C ARG A 13 -1.68 -22.26 -2.54
N HIS A 14 -1.32 -23.29 -3.29
CA HIS A 14 -1.60 -23.37 -4.72
C HIS A 14 -3.09 -23.63 -5.04
N ALA A 15 -3.88 -24.10 -4.07
CA ALA A 15 -5.30 -24.37 -4.30
C ALA A 15 -6.11 -23.10 -4.58
N VAL A 16 -5.66 -21.95 -4.09
CA VAL A 16 -6.33 -20.64 -4.27
C VAL A 16 -5.96 -20.00 -5.61
N THR A 17 -4.78 -20.33 -6.17
CA THR A 17 -4.24 -19.73 -7.40
C THR A 17 -5.23 -19.70 -8.57
N PRO A 18 -5.95 -20.79 -8.93
CA PRO A 18 -6.90 -20.77 -10.04
C PRO A 18 -8.12 -19.89 -9.80
N TYR A 19 -8.44 -19.59 -8.54
CA TYR A 19 -9.62 -18.81 -8.14
C TYR A 19 -9.26 -17.37 -7.78
N PHE A 20 -7.98 -16.99 -7.81
CA PHE A 20 -7.46 -15.71 -7.36
C PHE A 20 -8.25 -14.53 -7.93
N GLN A 21 -8.40 -14.47 -9.25
CA GLN A 21 -9.09 -13.37 -9.92
C GLN A 21 -10.56 -13.28 -9.50
N ASN A 22 -11.26 -14.41 -9.41
CA ASN A 22 -12.68 -14.43 -9.01
C ASN A 22 -12.85 -14.00 -7.56
N ILE A 23 -11.97 -14.43 -6.66
CA ILE A 23 -12.02 -14.06 -5.25
C ILE A 23 -11.77 -12.55 -5.10
N ILE A 24 -10.71 -12.03 -5.72
CA ILE A 24 -10.40 -10.59 -5.70
C ILE A 24 -11.60 -9.78 -6.23
N GLN A 25 -12.15 -10.16 -7.37
CA GLN A 25 -13.30 -9.46 -7.95
C GLN A 25 -14.53 -9.48 -7.02
N THR A 26 -14.77 -10.60 -6.36
CA THR A 26 -15.90 -10.75 -5.42
C THR A 26 -15.66 -9.87 -4.18
N LEU A 27 -14.44 -9.85 -3.63
CA LEU A 27 -14.09 -9.00 -2.48
C LEU A 27 -14.23 -7.52 -2.82
N LEU A 28 -13.75 -7.08 -3.99
CA LEU A 28 -13.89 -5.70 -4.46
C LEU A 28 -15.36 -5.31 -4.60
N THR A 29 -16.17 -6.16 -5.24
CA THR A 29 -17.61 -5.92 -5.40
C THR A 29 -18.33 -5.86 -4.06
N THR A 30 -17.93 -6.72 -3.11
CA THR A 30 -18.52 -6.76 -1.77
C THR A 30 -18.15 -5.52 -0.96
N SER A 31 -16.90 -5.05 -1.07
CA SER A 31 -16.45 -3.84 -0.38
C SER A 31 -17.12 -2.55 -0.87
N GLU A 32 -17.69 -2.56 -2.09
CA GLU A 32 -18.36 -1.40 -2.70
C GLU A 32 -19.87 -1.39 -2.48
N ARG A 33 -20.44 -2.38 -1.79
CA ARG A 33 -21.87 -2.45 -1.56
C ARG A 33 -22.34 -1.27 -0.72
N ALA A 34 -23.41 -0.62 -1.14
CA ALA A 34 -24.00 0.52 -0.45
C ALA A 34 -24.60 0.16 0.93
N ASP A 35 -24.93 -1.12 1.13
CA ASP A 35 -25.45 -1.69 2.38
C ASP A 35 -24.33 -2.31 3.25
N ALA A 36 -23.07 -2.19 2.84
CA ALA A 36 -21.94 -2.70 3.62
C ALA A 36 -21.80 -1.90 4.91
N GLU A 37 -21.80 -2.58 6.05
CA GLU A 37 -21.36 -2.00 7.31
C GLU A 37 -19.89 -1.60 7.21
N VAL A 38 -19.47 -0.58 7.95
CA VAL A 38 -18.11 -0.04 7.91
C VAL A 38 -17.05 -1.13 8.10
N GLY A 39 -17.31 -2.12 8.95
CA GLY A 39 -16.42 -3.26 9.19
C GLY A 39 -16.24 -4.18 7.98
N LEU A 40 -17.28 -4.37 7.15
CA LEU A 40 -17.22 -5.28 6.00
C LEU A 40 -16.22 -4.80 4.93
N ASN A 41 -16.13 -3.50 4.72
CA ASN A 41 -15.14 -2.93 3.78
C ASN A 41 -13.71 -3.27 4.23
N MET A 42 -13.38 -3.03 5.50
CA MET A 42 -12.08 -3.35 6.10
C MET A 42 -11.76 -4.85 5.97
N GLU A 43 -12.70 -5.72 6.36
CA GLU A 43 -12.51 -7.18 6.27
C GLU A 43 -12.27 -7.67 4.84
N CYS A 44 -12.93 -7.05 3.84
CA CYS A 44 -12.70 -7.37 2.42
C CYS A 44 -11.28 -7.02 1.99
N TYR A 45 -10.77 -5.85 2.37
CA TYR A 45 -9.40 -5.45 2.05
C TYR A 45 -8.35 -6.28 2.82
N GLU A 46 -8.60 -6.60 4.09
CA GLU A 46 -7.72 -7.51 4.85
C GLU A 46 -7.64 -8.90 4.21
N ALA A 47 -8.78 -9.46 3.82
CA ALA A 47 -8.83 -10.73 3.11
C ALA A 47 -8.09 -10.66 1.75
N MET A 48 -8.26 -9.56 1.03
CA MET A 48 -7.57 -9.31 -0.24
C MET A 48 -6.06 -9.21 -0.04
N ASN A 49 -5.61 -8.48 0.97
CA ASN A 49 -4.19 -8.33 1.32
C ASN A 49 -3.56 -9.69 1.64
N GLU A 50 -4.27 -10.56 2.39
CA GLU A 50 -3.78 -11.90 2.72
C GLU A 50 -3.65 -12.79 1.48
N ILE A 51 -4.63 -12.74 0.59
CA ILE A 51 -4.59 -13.49 -0.68
C ILE A 51 -3.45 -12.99 -1.58
N ILE A 52 -3.20 -11.68 -1.62
CA ILE A 52 -2.10 -11.08 -2.39
C ILE A 52 -0.75 -11.54 -1.82
N ARG A 53 -0.54 -11.48 -0.49
CA ARG A 53 0.71 -11.94 0.16
C ARG A 53 1.01 -13.41 -0.12
N SER A 54 -0.01 -14.23 -0.15
CA SER A 54 0.11 -15.68 -0.35
C SER A 54 0.10 -16.11 -1.82
N SER A 55 -0.02 -15.16 -2.75
CA SER A 55 -0.12 -15.44 -4.18
C SER A 55 1.18 -16.01 -4.78
N THR A 56 1.03 -16.71 -5.89
CA THR A 56 2.13 -17.24 -6.67
C THR A 56 2.45 -16.34 -7.88
N SER A 57 3.59 -16.57 -8.53
CA SER A 57 4.02 -15.79 -9.70
C SER A 57 3.00 -15.75 -10.85
N GLU A 58 2.13 -16.76 -10.95
CA GLU A 58 1.05 -16.82 -11.95
C GLU A 58 0.06 -15.65 -11.80
N ASN A 59 -0.11 -15.15 -10.59
CA ASN A 59 -1.06 -14.08 -10.27
C ASN A 59 -0.46 -12.66 -10.35
N TYR A 60 0.87 -12.52 -10.51
CA TYR A 60 1.53 -11.21 -10.54
C TYR A 60 0.97 -10.23 -11.58
N PRO A 61 0.63 -10.66 -12.83
CA PRO A 61 0.00 -9.75 -13.78
C PRO A 61 -1.36 -9.22 -13.31
N THR A 62 -2.16 -10.07 -12.67
CA THR A 62 -3.46 -9.68 -12.10
C THR A 62 -3.29 -8.74 -10.91
N ILE A 63 -2.29 -8.99 -10.03
CA ILE A 63 -1.95 -8.10 -8.91
C ILE A 63 -1.52 -6.73 -9.43
N GLY A 64 -0.71 -6.67 -10.49
CA GLY A 64 -0.31 -5.40 -11.10
C GLY A 64 -1.50 -4.58 -11.63
N GLN A 65 -2.55 -5.24 -12.13
CA GLN A 65 -3.78 -4.57 -12.58
C GLN A 65 -4.60 -3.97 -11.42
N LEU A 66 -4.35 -4.37 -10.17
CA LEU A 66 -5.00 -3.75 -9.00
C LEU A 66 -4.41 -2.37 -8.68
N ILE A 67 -3.16 -2.09 -9.04
CA ILE A 67 -2.49 -0.83 -8.72
C ILE A 67 -3.32 0.38 -9.21
N PRO A 68 -3.66 0.52 -10.50
CA PRO A 68 -4.43 1.67 -10.96
C PRO A 68 -5.81 1.77 -10.32
N TYR A 69 -6.44 0.65 -10.00
CA TYR A 69 -7.73 0.65 -9.31
C TYR A 69 -7.62 1.21 -7.89
N VAL A 70 -6.66 0.70 -7.09
CA VAL A 70 -6.46 1.17 -5.70
C VAL A 70 -5.99 2.63 -5.68
N LEU A 71 -5.12 3.03 -6.63
CA LEU A 71 -4.70 4.43 -6.79
C LEU A 71 -5.89 5.36 -7.08
N GLN A 72 -6.82 4.95 -7.92
CA GLN A 72 -8.03 5.73 -8.20
C GLN A 72 -8.90 5.90 -6.94
N LYS A 73 -9.05 4.84 -6.15
CA LYS A 73 -9.77 4.90 -4.87
C LYS A 73 -9.08 5.81 -3.87
N LEU A 74 -7.75 5.72 -3.75
CA LEU A 74 -6.95 6.57 -2.86
C LEU A 74 -7.05 8.05 -3.27
N ALA A 75 -6.95 8.35 -4.56
CA ALA A 75 -7.11 9.70 -5.07
C ALA A 75 -8.51 10.25 -4.75
N ALA A 76 -9.57 9.46 -4.95
CA ALA A 76 -10.93 9.86 -4.60
C ALA A 76 -11.09 10.15 -3.11
N ALA A 77 -10.47 9.33 -2.23
CA ALA A 77 -10.47 9.54 -0.79
C ALA A 77 -9.63 10.76 -0.36
N THR A 78 -8.66 11.20 -1.17
CA THR A 78 -7.77 12.33 -0.86
C THR A 78 -8.34 13.68 -1.33
N LEU A 79 -9.13 13.69 -2.41
CA LEU A 79 -9.67 14.91 -3.02
C LEU A 79 -10.86 15.53 -2.27
N VAL A 80 -11.38 14.91 -1.22
CA VAL A 80 -12.54 15.42 -0.49
C VAL A 80 -12.12 16.56 0.44
N ASP A 81 -12.84 17.68 0.35
CA ASP A 81 -12.59 18.86 1.17
C ASP A 81 -12.89 18.59 2.66
N GLN A 82 -11.82 18.52 3.44
CA GLN A 82 -11.89 18.21 4.88
C GLN A 82 -12.53 19.34 5.73
N GLU A 83 -12.57 20.59 5.23
CA GLU A 83 -13.10 21.70 5.98
C GLU A 83 -14.63 21.61 6.19
N GLN A 84 -15.33 20.96 5.26
CA GLN A 84 -16.80 20.79 5.30
C GLN A 84 -17.24 19.47 5.92
N MET A 85 -16.32 18.62 6.35
CA MET A 85 -16.63 17.29 6.88
C MET A 85 -16.87 17.31 8.39
N SER A 86 -17.80 16.47 8.85
CA SER A 86 -17.92 16.14 10.27
C SER A 86 -16.69 15.39 10.79
N ALA A 87 -16.47 15.36 12.10
CA ALA A 87 -15.37 14.60 12.70
C ALA A 87 -15.43 13.11 12.31
N GLU A 88 -16.63 12.51 12.35
CA GLU A 88 -16.86 11.12 11.98
C GLU A 88 -16.54 10.85 10.51
N MET A 89 -16.89 11.77 9.60
CA MET A 89 -16.55 11.63 8.18
C MET A 89 -15.05 11.73 7.94
N ARG A 90 -14.35 12.61 8.67
CA ARG A 90 -12.88 12.71 8.59
C ARG A 90 -12.18 11.45 9.07
N GLU A 91 -12.67 10.86 10.16
CA GLU A 91 -12.16 9.60 10.69
C GLU A 91 -12.34 8.46 9.66
N ARG A 92 -13.54 8.29 9.12
CA ARG A 92 -13.81 7.30 8.07
C ARG A 92 -12.96 7.50 6.81
N GLN A 93 -12.70 8.76 6.43
CA GLN A 93 -11.83 9.08 5.31
C GLN A 93 -10.38 8.67 5.61
N ALA A 94 -9.90 8.98 6.81
CA ALA A 94 -8.55 8.62 7.24
C ALA A 94 -8.39 7.09 7.28
N ASP A 95 -9.36 6.36 7.82
CA ASP A 95 -9.36 4.89 7.83
C ASP A 95 -9.30 4.31 6.41
N ALA A 96 -10.09 4.86 5.49
CA ALA A 96 -10.07 4.45 4.09
C ALA A 96 -8.70 4.75 3.42
N GLN A 97 -8.10 5.92 3.68
CA GLN A 97 -6.78 6.26 3.17
C GLN A 97 -5.70 5.32 3.70
N ALA A 98 -5.69 5.06 5.02
CA ALA A 98 -4.75 4.14 5.65
C ALA A 98 -4.88 2.72 5.06
N LEU A 99 -6.10 2.21 4.95
CA LEU A 99 -6.39 0.89 4.37
C LEU A 99 -5.89 0.76 2.93
N LEU A 100 -6.11 1.79 2.11
CA LEU A 100 -5.68 1.79 0.71
C LEU A 100 -4.15 1.92 0.59
N CYS A 101 -3.49 2.70 1.46
CA CYS A 101 -2.03 2.76 1.53
C CYS A 101 -1.44 1.40 1.93
N GLY A 102 -2.00 0.74 2.96
CA GLY A 102 -1.58 -0.59 3.36
C GLY A 102 -1.79 -1.64 2.26
N THR A 103 -2.87 -1.54 1.49
CA THR A 103 -3.10 -2.42 0.33
C THR A 103 -2.06 -2.20 -0.78
N LEU A 104 -1.75 -0.95 -1.11
CA LEU A 104 -0.69 -0.63 -2.08
C LEU A 104 0.68 -1.12 -1.59
N GLN A 105 0.98 -0.98 -0.28
CA GLN A 105 2.18 -1.53 0.32
C GLN A 105 2.28 -3.05 0.09
N VAL A 106 1.22 -3.79 0.38
CA VAL A 106 1.18 -5.26 0.17
C VAL A 106 1.40 -5.64 -1.29
N ILE A 107 0.75 -4.94 -2.22
CA ILE A 107 0.93 -5.15 -3.65
C ILE A 107 2.39 -4.91 -4.04
N VAL A 108 2.96 -3.78 -3.64
CA VAL A 108 4.35 -3.42 -3.94
C VAL A 108 5.33 -4.43 -3.37
N GLN A 109 5.17 -4.84 -2.10
CA GLN A 109 6.01 -5.84 -1.45
C GLN A 109 5.94 -7.19 -2.16
N THR A 110 4.74 -7.64 -2.54
CA THR A 110 4.54 -8.91 -3.25
C THR A 110 5.23 -8.88 -4.61
N LEU A 111 5.04 -7.82 -5.39
CA LEU A 111 5.66 -7.66 -6.70
C LEU A 111 7.17 -7.41 -6.61
N SER A 112 7.66 -6.80 -5.55
CA SER A 112 9.10 -6.58 -5.32
C SER A 112 9.87 -7.85 -4.99
N SER A 113 9.18 -8.89 -4.52
CA SER A 113 9.75 -10.23 -4.30
C SER A 113 9.88 -11.05 -5.59
N ALA A 114 9.35 -10.56 -6.69
CA ALA A 114 9.39 -11.21 -7.99
C ALA A 114 10.74 -11.00 -8.71
N SER A 115 10.87 -11.61 -9.90
CA SER A 115 12.02 -11.36 -10.76
C SER A 115 12.11 -9.91 -11.22
N ASP A 116 13.30 -9.44 -11.60
CA ASP A 116 13.52 -8.08 -12.06
C ASP A 116 12.70 -7.71 -13.29
N ASP A 117 12.40 -8.67 -14.16
CA ASP A 117 11.51 -8.46 -15.30
C ASP A 117 10.07 -8.16 -14.88
N VAL A 118 9.55 -8.87 -13.86
CA VAL A 118 8.21 -8.61 -13.31
C VAL A 118 8.19 -7.24 -12.64
N LYS A 119 9.18 -6.92 -11.82
CA LYS A 119 9.30 -5.58 -11.20
C LYS A 119 9.26 -4.48 -12.25
N ARG A 120 10.09 -4.59 -13.27
CA ARG A 120 10.21 -3.58 -14.33
C ARG A 120 8.95 -3.44 -15.16
N ASN A 121 8.30 -4.54 -15.51
CA ASN A 121 7.17 -4.52 -16.43
C ASN A 121 5.82 -4.34 -15.73
N THR A 122 5.70 -4.73 -14.46
CA THR A 122 4.43 -4.71 -13.73
C THR A 122 4.37 -3.54 -12.73
N LEU A 123 5.44 -3.26 -12.01
CA LEU A 123 5.48 -2.20 -11.00
C LEU A 123 6.06 -0.89 -11.53
N GLY A 124 7.14 -0.97 -12.31
CA GLY A 124 7.85 0.22 -12.84
C GLY A 124 6.95 1.25 -13.50
N PRO A 125 6.00 0.87 -14.37
CA PRO A 125 5.08 1.82 -15.01
C PRO A 125 4.19 2.61 -14.05
N HIS A 126 4.04 2.15 -12.82
CA HIS A 126 3.19 2.77 -11.80
C HIS A 126 3.96 3.51 -10.71
N ALA A 127 5.30 3.44 -10.69
CA ALA A 127 6.13 3.96 -9.60
C ALA A 127 5.90 5.47 -9.35
N ASP A 128 5.85 6.28 -10.40
CA ASP A 128 5.60 7.73 -10.30
C ASP A 128 4.21 8.02 -9.73
N ASN A 129 3.19 7.32 -10.21
CA ASN A 129 1.82 7.49 -9.73
C ASN A 129 1.65 7.04 -8.26
N LEU A 130 2.33 5.95 -7.88
CA LEU A 130 2.37 5.47 -6.49
C LEU A 130 2.99 6.53 -5.59
N MET A 131 4.17 7.04 -5.96
CA MET A 131 4.84 8.07 -5.16
C MET A 131 4.01 9.35 -5.05
N GLN A 132 3.43 9.83 -6.15
CA GLN A 132 2.54 11.00 -6.14
C GLN A 132 1.33 10.81 -5.23
N ALA A 133 0.70 9.62 -5.24
CA ALA A 133 -0.43 9.31 -4.38
C ALA A 133 -0.01 9.31 -2.90
N PHE A 134 1.13 8.71 -2.55
CA PHE A 134 1.64 8.70 -1.17
C PHE A 134 1.99 10.12 -0.70
N LEU A 135 2.63 10.94 -1.53
CA LEU A 135 2.91 12.34 -1.21
C LEU A 135 1.62 13.14 -0.94
N ALA A 136 0.56 12.89 -1.72
CA ALA A 136 -0.71 13.59 -1.55
C ALA A 136 -1.40 13.27 -0.22
N VAL A 137 -1.30 12.04 0.29
CA VAL A 137 -1.95 11.65 1.56
C VAL A 137 -1.24 12.22 2.79
N PHE A 138 0.04 12.62 2.71
CA PHE A 138 0.71 13.31 3.82
C PHE A 138 0.13 14.68 4.14
N GLY A 139 -0.72 15.25 3.29
CA GLY A 139 -1.53 16.42 3.59
C GLY A 139 -2.66 16.17 4.60
N CYS A 140 -3.00 14.92 4.87
CA CYS A 140 -3.94 14.50 5.91
C CYS A 140 -3.36 14.73 7.31
N ARG A 141 -4.24 14.91 8.32
CA ARG A 141 -3.83 15.12 9.72
C ARG A 141 -3.85 13.83 10.57
N SER A 142 -4.08 12.68 9.97
CA SER A 142 -4.14 11.40 10.69
C SER A 142 -2.76 10.76 10.79
N SER A 143 -2.32 10.45 12.01
CA SER A 143 -1.08 9.71 12.28
C SER A 143 -1.09 8.32 11.65
N THR A 144 -2.23 7.63 11.70
CA THR A 144 -2.39 6.29 11.08
C THR A 144 -2.17 6.34 9.58
N VAL A 145 -2.69 7.36 8.89
CA VAL A 145 -2.48 7.54 7.44
C VAL A 145 -1.00 7.79 7.14
N HIS A 146 -0.33 8.63 7.96
CA HIS A 146 1.10 8.91 7.79
C HIS A 146 1.94 7.65 8.00
N GLU A 147 1.62 6.83 9.00
CA GLU A 147 2.31 5.57 9.27
C GLU A 147 2.20 4.62 8.07
N GLU A 148 0.99 4.36 7.59
CA GLU A 148 0.74 3.45 6.46
C GLU A 148 1.37 3.99 5.16
N ALA A 149 1.28 5.29 4.90
CA ALA A 149 1.91 5.91 3.73
C ALA A 149 3.44 5.82 3.80
N MET A 150 4.05 6.02 4.98
CA MET A 150 5.49 5.84 5.18
C MET A 150 5.92 4.41 4.88
N LEU A 151 5.21 3.40 5.43
CA LEU A 151 5.49 1.99 5.15
C LEU A 151 5.39 1.66 3.66
N ALA A 152 4.38 2.23 2.98
CA ALA A 152 4.20 2.03 1.54
C ALA A 152 5.33 2.68 0.72
N VAL A 153 5.83 3.85 1.13
CA VAL A 153 7.00 4.49 0.51
C VAL A 153 8.27 3.67 0.73
N GLY A 154 8.49 3.11 1.93
CA GLY A 154 9.61 2.21 2.19
C GLY A 154 9.60 0.97 1.28
N ALA A 155 8.43 0.36 1.11
CA ALA A 155 8.25 -0.76 0.17
C ALA A 155 8.53 -0.35 -1.28
N LEU A 156 8.08 0.84 -1.70
CA LEU A 156 8.36 1.38 -3.03
C LEU A 156 9.86 1.64 -3.24
N ALA A 157 10.54 2.24 -2.25
CA ALA A 157 11.98 2.48 -2.31
C ALA A 157 12.76 1.18 -2.55
N TYR A 158 12.44 0.14 -1.78
CA TYR A 158 13.03 -1.18 -1.98
C TYR A 158 12.75 -1.76 -3.37
N ALA A 159 11.54 -1.57 -3.89
CA ALA A 159 11.11 -2.13 -5.17
C ALA A 159 11.78 -1.46 -6.38
N VAL A 160 11.94 -0.13 -6.36
CA VAL A 160 12.50 0.65 -7.47
C VAL A 160 14.00 0.90 -7.36
N GLY A 161 14.60 0.60 -6.19
CA GLY A 161 16.04 0.72 -5.97
C GLY A 161 16.56 2.13 -6.24
N GLU A 162 17.65 2.24 -6.99
CA GLU A 162 18.31 3.52 -7.31
C GLU A 162 17.39 4.57 -7.94
N HIS A 163 16.34 4.14 -8.62
CA HIS A 163 15.39 5.09 -9.22
C HIS A 163 14.69 5.95 -8.16
N PHE A 164 14.62 5.47 -6.91
CA PHE A 164 14.03 6.21 -5.80
C PHE A 164 14.72 7.58 -5.55
N ALA A 165 15.99 7.73 -5.96
CA ALA A 165 16.71 9.01 -5.87
C ALA A 165 15.93 10.17 -6.52
N THR A 166 15.13 9.90 -7.56
CA THR A 166 14.32 10.91 -8.25
C THR A 166 13.20 11.50 -7.40
N TYR A 167 12.78 10.80 -6.36
CA TYR A 167 11.70 11.21 -5.46
C TYR A 167 12.19 11.90 -4.18
N MET A 168 13.51 11.84 -3.90
CA MET A 168 14.08 12.28 -2.62
C MET A 168 13.78 13.75 -2.32
N ASP A 169 13.94 14.65 -3.29
CA ASP A 169 13.72 16.09 -3.07
C ASP A 169 12.28 16.37 -2.61
N ALA A 170 11.30 15.66 -3.17
CA ALA A 170 9.89 15.78 -2.80
C ALA A 170 9.56 15.12 -1.47
N PHE A 171 10.33 14.08 -1.07
CA PHE A 171 10.02 13.25 0.10
C PHE A 171 10.78 13.69 1.37
N ILE A 172 11.95 14.31 1.26
CA ILE A 172 12.75 14.80 2.41
C ILE A 172 11.92 15.63 3.42
N PRO A 173 11.02 16.55 3.02
CA PRO A 173 10.22 17.29 3.98
C PRO A 173 9.37 16.39 4.89
N PHE A 174 8.82 15.31 4.34
CA PHE A 174 7.99 14.36 5.10
C PHE A 174 8.82 13.45 6.01
N ILE A 175 10.04 13.08 5.61
CA ILE A 175 11.01 12.40 6.48
C ILE A 175 11.28 13.28 7.71
N LYS A 176 11.58 14.57 7.52
CA LYS A 176 11.83 15.50 8.63
C LYS A 176 10.64 15.59 9.57
N LEU A 177 9.44 15.79 9.02
CA LEU A 177 8.21 15.85 9.82
C LEU A 177 7.99 14.56 10.62
N GLY A 178 8.24 13.40 10.03
CA GLY A 178 8.08 12.12 10.71
C GLY A 178 9.13 11.91 11.82
N LEU A 179 10.39 12.27 11.58
CA LEU A 179 11.47 12.17 12.59
C LEU A 179 11.29 13.16 13.74
N GLU A 180 10.71 14.33 13.49
CA GLU A 180 10.44 15.38 14.49
C GLU A 180 9.10 15.16 15.21
N ASN A 181 8.34 14.14 14.85
CA ASN A 181 7.06 13.85 15.48
C ASN A 181 7.25 13.30 16.89
N HIS A 182 7.12 14.16 17.90
CA HIS A 182 7.25 13.81 19.31
C HIS A 182 5.93 13.37 19.95
N GLU A 183 4.81 13.66 19.32
CA GLU A 183 3.47 13.31 19.83
C GLU A 183 3.11 11.86 19.48
N GLU A 184 3.43 11.44 18.27
CA GLU A 184 3.12 10.09 17.75
C GLU A 184 4.42 9.31 17.51
N HIS A 185 4.94 8.70 18.57
CA HIS A 185 6.21 7.98 18.53
C HIS A 185 6.25 6.86 17.48
N GLN A 186 5.10 6.29 17.13
CA GLN A 186 5.00 5.25 16.11
C GLN A 186 5.34 5.79 14.71
N VAL A 187 4.85 6.99 14.37
CA VAL A 187 5.20 7.66 13.10
C VAL A 187 6.71 7.90 13.03
N CYS A 188 7.33 8.36 14.13
CA CYS A 188 8.78 8.55 14.20
C CYS A 188 9.53 7.21 14.00
N SER A 189 9.11 6.16 14.71
CA SER A 189 9.72 4.83 14.61
C SER A 189 9.66 4.26 13.20
N VAL A 190 8.50 4.33 12.55
CA VAL A 190 8.30 3.90 11.16
C VAL A 190 9.17 4.73 10.22
N THR A 191 9.24 6.05 10.42
CA THR A 191 10.07 6.93 9.58
C THR A 191 11.56 6.56 9.66
N VAL A 192 12.08 6.23 10.87
CA VAL A 192 13.46 5.72 11.03
C VAL A 192 13.67 4.44 10.22
N GLY A 193 12.72 3.51 10.25
CA GLY A 193 12.76 2.29 9.44
C GLY A 193 12.83 2.60 7.94
N VAL A 194 11.97 3.50 7.47
CA VAL A 194 11.92 3.93 6.05
C VAL A 194 13.21 4.59 5.58
N VAL A 195 13.86 5.41 6.44
CA VAL A 195 15.20 5.96 6.13
C VAL A 195 16.19 4.82 5.91
N GLY A 196 16.17 3.77 6.73
CA GLY A 196 17.00 2.58 6.54
C GLY A 196 16.71 1.85 5.21
N ASP A 197 15.43 1.74 4.81
CA ASP A 197 15.05 1.12 3.53
C ASP A 197 15.54 1.95 2.34
N ILE A 198 15.40 3.28 2.41
CA ILE A 198 15.90 4.20 1.39
C ILE A 198 17.42 4.11 1.28
N CYS A 199 18.14 4.12 2.40
CA CYS A 199 19.60 3.97 2.38
C CYS A 199 20.01 2.68 1.67
N ARG A 200 19.36 1.55 1.98
CA ARG A 200 19.62 0.27 1.30
C ARG A 200 19.30 0.32 -0.19
N ALA A 201 18.20 1.00 -0.58
CA ALA A 201 17.81 1.12 -1.97
C ALA A 201 18.78 1.96 -2.80
N LEU A 202 19.36 3.01 -2.19
CA LEU A 202 20.30 3.93 -2.85
C LEU A 202 21.75 3.50 -2.74
N ASP A 203 22.10 2.64 -1.76
CA ASP A 203 23.47 2.23 -1.46
C ASP A 203 24.05 1.25 -2.51
N ALA A 204 23.20 0.69 -3.35
CA ALA A 204 23.62 -0.11 -4.50
C ALA A 204 24.52 0.67 -5.51
N LYS A 205 24.70 1.99 -5.30
CA LYS A 205 25.62 2.84 -6.07
C LYS A 205 27.02 2.97 -5.47
N VAL A 206 27.26 2.46 -4.27
CA VAL A 206 28.52 2.71 -3.53
C VAL A 206 29.53 1.56 -3.71
N GLU A 207 29.19 0.51 -4.42
CA GLU A 207 30.11 -0.50 -4.93
C GLU A 207 30.49 -0.21 -6.39
#